data_7f29e0f8492e45c0a27ab71bab9c20f6
#
_entry.id   7f29e0f8492e45c0a27ab71bab9c20f6
#
_cell.length_a   1.000
_cell.length_b   1.000
_cell.length_c   1.000
_cell.angle_alpha   90.00
_cell.angle_beta   90.00
_cell.angle_gamma   90.00
#
_symmetry.space_group_name_H-M   'P 1'
#
loop_
_entity.id
_entity.type
_entity.pdbx_description
1 polymer ?
#
loop_
_entity_poly.entity_id
_entity_poly.type
_entity_poly.pdbx_seq_one_letter_code
_entity_poly.pdbx_strand_id
1 'polypeptide(L)'
;MRCELNQNGSFQTQEESEAKWNKTTLTYSIISGTNDIARLRSTLNLAMTIWDIEIPITLKYVKENSDITLEFSTIDKYFTDSPGVLAYAYFPNSGKLSGKIVFNDNYLWSITGKPITATEYMKITGKQVANPNNLFSTYNILHTLIHEIGHSLGLRHSNFNNDVMYPFYNGVTELSTNDITRMQSKYGSSLPDKRIKAWLKRRISR
;
A
#
# COMPACT_ATOMS: atom_id res chain seq x y z
N MET A 1 12.90 0.46 11.68
CA MET A 1 13.36 0.28 10.28
C MET A 1 12.16 0.53 9.36
N ARG A 2 12.35 1.16 8.22
CA ARG A 2 11.31 1.39 7.20
C ARG A 2 11.70 0.74 5.89
N CYS A 3 10.74 0.47 5.04
CA CYS A 3 10.91 0.04 3.67
C CYS A 3 10.03 0.89 2.74
N GLU A 4 10.33 0.92 1.46
CA GLU A 4 9.78 1.89 0.54
C GLU A 4 9.55 1.33 -0.85
N LEU A 5 8.50 1.81 -1.51
CA LEU A 5 8.23 1.55 -2.92
C LEU A 5 8.80 2.68 -3.78
N ASN A 6 9.60 2.33 -4.77
CA ASN A 6 10.26 3.27 -5.67
C ASN A 6 9.71 3.20 -7.11
N GLN A 7 9.92 4.27 -7.87
CA GLN A 7 9.68 4.29 -9.31
C GLN A 7 10.80 3.60 -10.09
N ASN A 8 12.06 3.91 -9.72
CA ASN A 8 13.28 3.40 -10.35
C ASN A 8 14.42 3.36 -9.33
N GLY A 9 15.37 2.45 -9.45
CA GLY A 9 16.58 2.41 -8.61
C GLY A 9 17.32 1.08 -8.67
N SER A 10 18.42 0.98 -7.95
CA SER A 10 19.16 -0.26 -7.70
C SER A 10 18.66 -0.89 -6.41
N PHE A 11 18.53 -2.19 -6.38
CA PHE A 11 18.02 -2.95 -5.25
C PHE A 11 19.06 -3.96 -4.76
N GLN A 12 19.19 -4.08 -3.43
CA GLN A 12 19.95 -5.17 -2.80
C GLN A 12 19.00 -6.12 -2.09
N THR A 13 19.23 -7.42 -2.26
CA THR A 13 18.48 -8.48 -1.57
C THR A 13 18.61 -8.32 -0.06
N GLN A 14 17.50 -8.36 0.65
CA GLN A 14 17.48 -8.31 2.10
C GLN A 14 16.87 -9.60 2.64
N GLU A 15 17.50 -10.17 3.69
CA GLU A 15 16.90 -11.29 4.42
C GLU A 15 15.56 -10.88 5.03
N GLU A 16 14.62 -11.83 5.17
CA GLU A 16 13.32 -11.58 5.77
C GLU A 16 13.44 -10.95 7.16
N SER A 17 12.61 -9.96 7.43
CA SER A 17 12.54 -9.34 8.75
C SER A 17 11.93 -10.32 9.75
N GLU A 18 12.55 -10.49 10.91
CA GLU A 18 11.93 -11.20 12.03
C GLU A 18 10.82 -10.39 12.71
N ALA A 19 10.71 -9.11 12.39
CA ALA A 19 9.68 -8.24 12.96
C ALA A 19 8.29 -8.75 12.58
N LYS A 20 7.47 -8.98 13.61
CA LYS A 20 6.06 -9.36 13.47
C LYS A 20 5.24 -8.81 14.64
N TRP A 21 3.95 -8.68 14.43
CA TRP A 21 3.03 -8.36 15.50
C TRP A 21 2.73 -9.58 16.37
N ASN A 22 2.73 -9.38 17.68
CA ASN A 22 2.32 -10.41 18.65
C ASN A 22 0.83 -10.24 19.03
N LYS A 23 -0.03 -10.04 18.04
CA LYS A 23 -1.46 -9.81 18.19
C LYS A 23 -2.22 -10.63 17.15
N THR A 24 -3.41 -11.11 17.51
CA THR A 24 -4.35 -11.80 16.60
C THR A 24 -5.35 -10.83 15.95
N THR A 25 -5.44 -9.61 16.48
CA THR A 25 -6.23 -8.53 15.88
C THR A 25 -5.38 -7.27 15.85
N LEU A 26 -5.28 -6.66 14.68
CA LEU A 26 -4.65 -5.36 14.48
C LEU A 26 -5.70 -4.36 14.02
N THR A 27 -5.57 -3.16 14.53
CA THR A 27 -6.44 -2.04 14.13
C THR A 27 -5.73 -1.14 13.13
N TYR A 28 -6.49 -0.49 12.24
CA TYR A 28 -5.94 0.48 11.29
C TYR A 28 -6.83 1.71 11.15
N SER A 29 -6.22 2.85 10.86
CA SER A 29 -6.91 4.14 10.65
C SER A 29 -6.24 4.99 9.57
N ILE A 30 -6.97 6.03 9.14
CA ILE A 30 -6.46 7.08 8.25
C ILE A 30 -6.27 8.33 9.09
N ILE A 31 -5.03 8.83 9.17
CA ILE A 31 -4.66 10.05 9.89
C ILE A 31 -4.93 11.28 9.03
N SER A 32 -4.44 11.24 7.79
CA SER A 32 -4.70 12.25 6.77
C SER A 32 -4.88 11.57 5.42
N GLY A 33 -5.62 12.16 4.52
CA GLY A 33 -5.90 11.56 3.22
C GLY A 33 -6.05 12.59 2.13
N THR A 34 -6.27 12.07 0.93
CA THR A 34 -6.68 12.85 -0.24
C THR A 34 -8.11 13.39 -0.07
N ASN A 35 -8.55 14.28 -0.96
CA ASN A 35 -9.87 14.92 -0.92
C ASN A 35 -11.07 13.96 -0.93
N ASP A 36 -10.89 12.68 -1.32
CA ASP A 36 -11.94 11.64 -1.30
C ASP A 36 -11.66 10.57 -0.23
N ILE A 37 -11.86 10.93 1.03
CA ILE A 37 -11.66 10.03 2.19
C ILE A 37 -12.57 8.78 2.13
N ALA A 38 -13.80 8.90 1.63
CA ALA A 38 -14.72 7.76 1.56
C ALA A 38 -14.19 6.68 0.60
N ARG A 39 -13.71 7.09 -0.57
CA ARG A 39 -13.11 6.20 -1.56
C ARG A 39 -11.77 5.62 -1.08
N LEU A 40 -10.94 6.45 -0.45
CA LEU A 40 -9.68 6.02 0.15
C LEU A 40 -9.92 4.94 1.22
N ARG A 41 -10.91 5.14 2.10
CA ARG A 41 -11.26 4.17 3.13
C ARG A 41 -11.70 2.84 2.52
N SER A 42 -12.53 2.85 1.47
CA SER A 42 -12.96 1.59 0.81
C SER A 42 -11.80 0.86 0.16
N THR A 43 -10.86 1.59 -0.44
CA THR A 43 -9.66 1.02 -1.06
C THR A 43 -8.70 0.46 0.00
N LEU A 44 -8.50 1.17 1.11
CA LEU A 44 -7.70 0.69 2.24
C LEU A 44 -8.32 -0.58 2.85
N ASN A 45 -9.64 -0.61 3.06
CA ASN A 45 -10.32 -1.82 3.55
C ASN A 45 -10.12 -3.01 2.60
N LEU A 46 -10.16 -2.77 1.29
CA LEU A 46 -9.88 -3.82 0.30
C LEU A 46 -8.43 -4.32 0.41
N ALA A 47 -7.45 -3.42 0.47
CA ALA A 47 -6.04 -3.79 0.61
C ALA A 47 -5.77 -4.58 1.90
N MET A 48 -6.36 -4.15 3.03
CA MET A 48 -6.29 -4.89 4.31
C MET A 48 -6.92 -6.28 4.18
N THR A 49 -8.08 -6.40 3.53
CA THR A 49 -8.76 -7.69 3.37
C THR A 49 -7.95 -8.67 2.52
N ILE A 50 -7.19 -8.18 1.52
CA ILE A 50 -6.32 -9.02 0.68
C ILE A 50 -5.28 -9.77 1.54
N TRP A 51 -4.72 -9.14 2.57
CA TRP A 51 -3.80 -9.79 3.51
C TRP A 51 -4.52 -10.59 4.60
N ASP A 52 -5.61 -10.04 5.15
CA ASP A 52 -6.40 -10.64 6.25
C ASP A 52 -6.87 -12.07 5.94
N ILE A 53 -7.25 -12.34 4.70
CA ILE A 53 -7.72 -13.69 4.29
C ILE A 53 -6.61 -14.73 4.18
N GLU A 54 -5.35 -14.32 4.14
CA GLU A 54 -4.21 -15.24 3.97
C GLU A 54 -3.56 -15.65 5.30
N ILE A 55 -3.80 -14.89 6.38
CA ILE A 55 -3.15 -15.08 7.69
C ILE A 55 -4.18 -15.08 8.83
N PRO A 56 -3.89 -15.72 9.99
CA PRO A 56 -4.78 -15.76 11.14
C PRO A 56 -4.71 -14.48 11.99
N ILE A 57 -4.69 -13.32 11.34
CA ILE A 57 -4.74 -11.99 11.97
C ILE A 57 -5.95 -11.25 11.41
N THR A 58 -6.82 -10.77 12.26
CA THR A 58 -7.96 -9.94 11.87
C THR A 58 -7.52 -8.48 11.78
N LEU A 59 -7.73 -7.84 10.61
CA LEU A 59 -7.45 -6.42 10.38
C LEU A 59 -8.76 -5.62 10.48
N LYS A 60 -8.83 -4.71 11.48
CA LYS A 60 -10.08 -4.00 11.80
C LYS A 60 -9.90 -2.47 11.73
N TYR A 61 -10.78 -1.80 10.97
CA TYR A 61 -10.81 -0.35 10.92
C TYR A 61 -11.29 0.27 12.24
N VAL A 62 -10.58 1.31 12.70
CA VAL A 62 -10.97 2.20 13.79
C VAL A 62 -10.75 3.65 13.35
N LYS A 63 -11.34 4.61 14.06
CA LYS A 63 -11.20 6.03 13.69
C LYS A 63 -9.83 6.59 14.07
N GLU A 64 -9.29 6.16 15.19
CA GLU A 64 -8.06 6.69 15.81
C GLU A 64 -7.42 5.64 16.73
N ASN A 65 -6.20 5.93 17.21
CA ASN A 65 -5.46 5.07 18.15
C ASN A 65 -5.30 3.61 17.61
N SER A 66 -4.90 3.49 16.35
CA SER A 66 -4.73 2.20 15.68
C SER A 66 -3.28 1.71 15.72
N ASP A 67 -3.10 0.41 15.48
CA ASP A 67 -1.79 -0.24 15.33
C ASP A 67 -1.13 0.15 14.00
N ILE A 68 -1.91 0.25 12.92
CA ILE A 68 -1.45 0.63 11.58
C ILE A 68 -2.11 1.97 11.23
N THR A 69 -1.30 2.94 10.80
CA THR A 69 -1.78 4.26 10.41
C THR A 69 -1.42 4.57 8.97
N LEU A 70 -2.34 5.22 8.25
CA LEU A 70 -2.11 5.73 6.90
C LEU A 70 -2.17 7.25 6.91
N GLU A 71 -1.14 7.89 6.36
CA GLU A 71 -1.13 9.34 6.11
C GLU A 71 -0.61 9.69 4.72
N PHE A 72 -1.00 10.86 4.22
CA PHE A 72 -0.47 11.47 3.01
C PHE A 72 0.28 12.74 3.38
N SER A 73 1.46 12.94 2.77
CA SER A 73 2.30 14.10 3.07
C SER A 73 2.95 14.65 1.81
N THR A 74 2.88 15.99 1.66
CA THR A 74 3.63 16.75 0.64
C THR A 74 4.94 17.30 1.18
N ILE A 75 5.09 17.35 2.51
CA ILE A 75 6.18 18.03 3.24
C ILE A 75 7.12 17.07 3.97
N ASP A 76 6.90 15.76 3.88
CA ASP A 76 7.81 14.80 4.50
C ASP A 76 9.20 14.92 3.88
N LYS A 77 10.18 15.26 4.73
CA LYS A 77 11.56 15.47 4.31
C LYS A 77 12.16 14.27 3.57
N TYR A 78 11.71 13.06 3.89
CA TYR A 78 12.20 11.87 3.23
C TYR A 78 11.88 11.84 1.73
N PHE A 79 10.72 12.31 1.32
CA PHE A 79 10.36 12.40 -0.10
C PHE A 79 11.18 13.45 -0.86
N THR A 80 11.63 14.50 -0.15
CA THR A 80 12.55 15.51 -0.73
C THR A 80 13.94 14.94 -0.90
N ASP A 81 14.45 14.21 0.10
CA ASP A 81 15.78 13.64 0.09
C ASP A 81 15.91 12.39 -0.81
N SER A 82 14.78 11.72 -1.10
CA SER A 82 14.71 10.48 -1.89
C SER A 82 13.66 10.63 -3.00
N PRO A 83 13.97 11.40 -4.06
CA PRO A 83 13.05 11.57 -5.18
C PRO A 83 12.82 10.22 -5.88
N GLY A 84 11.56 9.94 -6.21
CA GLY A 84 11.14 8.67 -6.78
C GLY A 84 10.47 7.72 -5.79
N VAL A 85 10.53 7.98 -4.48
CA VAL A 85 9.80 7.22 -3.48
C VAL A 85 8.32 7.58 -3.52
N LEU A 86 7.47 6.59 -3.76
CA LEU A 86 6.02 6.73 -3.84
C LEU A 86 5.37 6.69 -2.45
N ALA A 87 5.81 5.77 -1.62
CA ALA A 87 5.35 5.57 -0.26
C ALA A 87 6.42 4.85 0.54
N TYR A 88 6.25 4.79 1.85
CA TYR A 88 7.06 3.93 2.71
C TYR A 88 6.27 3.48 3.94
N ALA A 89 6.69 2.36 4.55
CA ALA A 89 6.12 1.86 5.78
C ALA A 89 7.19 1.49 6.82
N TYR A 90 6.80 1.58 8.08
CA TYR A 90 7.61 1.09 9.19
C TYR A 90 7.19 -0.32 9.57
N PHE A 91 8.17 -1.21 9.72
CA PHE A 91 7.97 -2.56 10.19
C PHE A 91 7.36 -2.64 11.61
N PRO A 92 6.73 -3.75 11.98
CA PRO A 92 6.48 -4.08 13.38
C PRO A 92 7.76 -3.94 14.21
N ASN A 93 7.63 -3.64 15.50
CA ASN A 93 8.77 -3.43 16.43
C ASN A 93 9.65 -2.20 16.11
N SER A 94 9.13 -1.22 15.36
CA SER A 94 9.77 0.09 15.12
C SER A 94 9.43 1.12 16.20
N GLY A 95 9.09 0.69 17.41
CA GLY A 95 8.69 1.54 18.52
C GLY A 95 7.40 2.29 18.22
N LYS A 96 7.37 3.59 18.46
CA LYS A 96 6.19 4.45 18.20
C LYS A 96 5.83 4.59 16.71
N LEU A 97 6.70 4.19 15.82
CA LEU A 97 6.48 4.27 14.37
C LEU A 97 5.98 2.94 13.78
N SER A 98 5.88 1.87 14.60
CA SER A 98 5.42 0.57 14.13
C SER A 98 4.10 0.68 13.38
N GLY A 99 4.05 0.11 12.16
CA GLY A 99 2.86 0.10 11.32
C GLY A 99 2.49 1.45 10.67
N LYS A 100 3.29 2.51 10.83
CA LYS A 100 3.03 3.78 10.15
C LYS A 100 3.34 3.65 8.66
N ILE A 101 2.37 4.04 7.82
CA ILE A 101 2.46 4.09 6.35
C ILE A 101 2.31 5.54 5.91
N VAL A 102 3.23 6.02 5.08
CA VAL A 102 3.23 7.39 4.55
C VAL A 102 3.27 7.37 3.03
N PHE A 103 2.31 8.05 2.42
CA PHE A 103 2.21 8.24 0.97
C PHE A 103 2.72 9.62 0.57
N ASN A 104 3.46 9.68 -0.52
CA ASN A 104 3.92 10.93 -1.12
C ASN A 104 2.78 11.59 -1.90
N ASP A 105 2.18 12.62 -1.31
CA ASP A 105 1.04 13.35 -1.89
C ASP A 105 1.45 14.35 -3.00
N ASN A 106 2.74 14.36 -3.37
CA ASN A 106 3.19 15.07 -4.58
C ASN A 106 2.91 14.28 -5.87
N TYR A 107 2.53 13.01 -5.75
CA TYR A 107 2.13 12.16 -6.87
C TYR A 107 0.61 12.12 -7.04
N LEU A 108 0.17 11.83 -8.26
CA LEU A 108 -1.23 11.62 -8.57
C LEU A 108 -1.60 10.16 -8.33
N TRP A 109 -2.59 9.96 -7.49
CA TRP A 109 -3.10 8.64 -7.14
C TRP A 109 -4.42 8.35 -7.82
N SER A 110 -4.58 7.16 -8.37
CA SER A 110 -5.83 6.67 -8.95
C SER A 110 -6.06 5.21 -8.60
N ILE A 111 -7.29 4.71 -8.77
CA ILE A 111 -7.60 3.30 -8.52
C ILE A 111 -7.03 2.41 -9.64
N THR A 112 -6.91 2.92 -10.85
CA THR A 112 -6.51 2.15 -12.02
C THR A 112 -5.02 2.26 -12.35
N GLY A 113 -4.32 3.27 -11.85
CA GLY A 113 -2.95 3.62 -12.26
C GLY A 113 -2.85 4.12 -13.70
N LYS A 114 -3.98 4.31 -14.40
CA LYS A 114 -4.00 4.81 -15.77
C LYS A 114 -3.86 6.32 -15.81
N PRO A 115 -3.25 6.89 -16.88
CA PRO A 115 -3.21 8.33 -17.05
C PRO A 115 -4.60 8.95 -17.02
N ILE A 116 -4.70 10.15 -16.47
CA ILE A 116 -5.93 10.95 -16.40
C ILE A 116 -5.87 12.13 -17.37
N THR A 117 -7.04 12.59 -17.79
CA THR A 117 -7.18 13.75 -18.68
C THR A 117 -6.85 15.06 -17.96
N ALA A 118 -6.60 16.12 -18.74
CA ALA A 118 -6.41 17.48 -18.22
C ALA A 118 -7.59 17.96 -17.37
N THR A 119 -8.82 17.62 -17.77
CA THR A 119 -10.04 17.96 -17.03
C THR A 119 -10.05 17.28 -15.64
N GLU A 120 -9.72 15.99 -15.58
CA GLU A 120 -9.64 15.26 -14.31
C GLU A 120 -8.49 15.78 -13.45
N TYR A 121 -7.34 16.08 -14.05
CA TYR A 121 -6.22 16.69 -13.35
C TYR A 121 -6.59 18.02 -12.71
N MET A 122 -7.22 18.94 -13.48
CA MET A 122 -7.68 20.24 -12.96
C MET A 122 -8.69 20.09 -11.81
N LYS A 123 -9.60 19.12 -11.93
CA LYS A 123 -10.59 18.81 -10.89
C LYS A 123 -9.94 18.32 -9.59
N ILE A 124 -8.90 17.49 -9.70
CA ILE A 124 -8.22 16.90 -8.54
C ILE A 124 -7.28 17.92 -7.87
N THR A 125 -6.51 18.66 -8.68
CA THR A 125 -5.41 19.51 -8.17
C THR A 125 -5.79 20.99 -8.03
N GLY A 126 -6.86 21.43 -8.67
CA GLY A 126 -7.20 22.86 -8.81
C GLY A 126 -6.28 23.64 -9.75
N LYS A 127 -5.29 23.01 -10.36
CA LYS A 127 -4.29 23.66 -11.22
C LYS A 127 -4.78 23.73 -12.65
N GLN A 128 -4.64 24.90 -13.31
CA GLN A 128 -4.97 25.07 -14.72
C GLN A 128 -3.95 24.39 -15.63
N VAL A 129 -4.40 23.86 -16.76
CA VAL A 129 -3.60 23.20 -17.78
C VAL A 129 -3.73 23.94 -19.12
N ALA A 130 -2.60 24.33 -19.70
CA ALA A 130 -2.58 25.09 -20.95
C ALA A 130 -3.08 24.25 -22.17
N ASN A 131 -2.77 22.94 -22.17
CA ASN A 131 -3.19 22.05 -23.25
C ASN A 131 -4.22 21.03 -22.73
N PRO A 132 -5.49 21.12 -23.18
CA PRO A 132 -6.56 20.20 -22.72
C PRO A 132 -6.37 18.74 -23.17
N ASN A 133 -5.49 18.48 -24.14
CA ASN A 133 -5.18 17.11 -24.61
C ASN A 133 -4.08 16.44 -23.81
N ASN A 134 -3.46 17.11 -22.83
CA ASN A 134 -2.45 16.50 -21.99
C ASN A 134 -3.05 15.35 -21.17
N LEU A 135 -2.25 14.28 -21.06
CA LEU A 135 -2.50 13.18 -20.13
C LEU A 135 -1.49 13.27 -18.97
N PHE A 136 -1.97 12.96 -17.79
CA PHE A 136 -1.17 12.98 -16.55
C PHE A 136 -1.06 11.57 -16.00
N SER A 137 0.18 11.10 -15.81
CA SER A 137 0.45 9.80 -15.23
C SER A 137 -0.05 9.72 -13.79
N THR A 138 -0.60 8.59 -13.42
CA THR A 138 -1.02 8.30 -12.05
C THR A 138 -0.44 6.96 -11.59
N TYR A 139 -0.37 6.78 -10.28
CA TYR A 139 -0.01 5.51 -9.66
C TYR A 139 -1.25 4.81 -9.09
N ASN A 140 -1.29 3.48 -9.17
CA ASN A 140 -2.38 2.71 -8.61
C ASN A 140 -2.28 2.67 -7.08
N ILE A 141 -3.19 3.36 -6.42
CA ILE A 141 -3.22 3.46 -4.96
C ILE A 141 -3.45 2.08 -4.30
N LEU A 142 -4.24 1.18 -4.91
CA LEU A 142 -4.48 -0.15 -4.35
C LEU A 142 -3.19 -0.99 -4.34
N HIS A 143 -2.41 -0.98 -5.44
CA HIS A 143 -1.12 -1.65 -5.49
C HIS A 143 -0.21 -1.16 -4.35
N THR A 144 -0.03 0.16 -4.26
CA THR A 144 0.88 0.76 -3.26
C THR A 144 0.40 0.48 -1.83
N LEU A 145 -0.93 0.51 -1.57
CA LEU A 145 -1.48 0.13 -0.27
C LEU A 145 -1.16 -1.33 0.08
N ILE A 146 -1.37 -2.29 -0.84
CA ILE A 146 -1.09 -3.70 -0.58
C ILE A 146 0.40 -3.88 -0.28
N HIS A 147 1.30 -3.22 -1.04
CA HIS A 147 2.74 -3.26 -0.83
C HIS A 147 3.12 -2.73 0.57
N GLU A 148 2.71 -1.52 0.93
CA GLU A 148 3.07 -0.89 2.20
C GLU A 148 2.45 -1.60 3.41
N ILE A 149 1.25 -2.16 3.27
CA ILE A 149 0.65 -3.02 4.29
C ILE A 149 1.51 -4.28 4.49
N GLY A 150 2.03 -4.89 3.42
CA GLY A 150 2.97 -6.01 3.52
C GLY A 150 4.19 -5.66 4.40
N HIS A 151 4.77 -4.47 4.23
CA HIS A 151 5.84 -3.97 5.09
C HIS A 151 5.37 -3.72 6.53
N SER A 152 4.22 -3.10 6.72
CA SER A 152 3.65 -2.86 8.06
C SER A 152 3.32 -4.15 8.81
N LEU A 153 3.14 -5.26 8.09
CA LEU A 153 3.01 -6.62 8.61
C LEU A 153 4.35 -7.36 8.72
N GLY A 154 5.46 -6.78 8.26
CA GLY A 154 6.81 -7.30 8.47
C GLY A 154 7.47 -7.97 7.26
N LEU A 155 6.86 -7.98 6.07
CA LEU A 155 7.52 -8.45 4.85
C LEU A 155 8.55 -7.44 4.35
N ARG A 156 9.68 -7.93 3.91
CA ARG A 156 10.67 -7.17 3.13
C ARG A 156 10.37 -7.22 1.64
N HIS A 157 11.15 -6.53 0.84
CA HIS A 157 11.04 -6.61 -0.62
C HIS A 157 11.28 -8.03 -1.14
N SER A 158 10.66 -8.31 -2.28
CA SER A 158 10.87 -9.53 -3.07
C SER A 158 11.79 -9.25 -4.26
N ASN A 159 12.48 -10.29 -4.71
CA ASN A 159 13.30 -10.24 -5.94
C ASN A 159 12.51 -10.55 -7.22
N PHE A 160 11.25 -10.93 -7.09
CA PHE A 160 10.42 -11.34 -8.23
C PHE A 160 9.53 -10.17 -8.68
N ASN A 161 9.67 -9.78 -9.93
CA ASN A 161 8.97 -8.63 -10.50
C ASN A 161 7.43 -8.77 -10.62
N ASN A 162 6.92 -9.99 -10.44
CA ASN A 162 5.49 -10.27 -10.42
C ASN A 162 4.88 -10.25 -9.02
N ASP A 163 5.70 -10.06 -7.98
CA ASP A 163 5.24 -9.96 -6.62
C ASP A 163 4.74 -8.54 -6.33
N VAL A 164 3.75 -8.43 -5.46
CA VAL A 164 3.35 -7.14 -4.90
C VAL A 164 4.50 -6.53 -4.09
N MET A 165 5.28 -7.36 -3.38
CA MET A 165 6.43 -6.91 -2.59
C MET A 165 7.69 -6.60 -3.40
N TYR A 166 7.63 -6.54 -4.74
CA TYR A 166 8.74 -6.06 -5.56
C TYR A 166 9.05 -4.59 -5.28
N PRO A 167 10.34 -4.15 -5.14
CA PRO A 167 10.69 -2.81 -4.68
C PRO A 167 10.35 -1.68 -5.66
N PHE A 168 10.08 -2.02 -6.92
CA PHE A 168 9.71 -1.04 -7.93
C PHE A 168 8.25 -1.18 -8.33
N TYR A 169 7.61 -0.04 -8.55
CA TYR A 169 6.21 0.00 -8.93
C TYR A 169 5.96 -0.82 -10.22
N ASN A 170 5.15 -1.86 -10.10
CA ASN A 170 4.75 -2.75 -11.20
C ASN A 170 3.23 -2.77 -11.44
N GLY A 171 2.44 -2.13 -10.57
CA GLY A 171 0.98 -2.03 -10.67
C GLY A 171 0.21 -3.32 -10.34
N VAL A 172 0.88 -4.39 -9.88
CA VAL A 172 0.26 -5.67 -9.50
C VAL A 172 -0.61 -5.49 -8.25
N THR A 173 -1.85 -5.98 -8.29
CA THR A 173 -2.82 -5.87 -7.19
C THR A 173 -3.28 -7.23 -6.64
N GLU A 174 -2.75 -8.32 -7.18
CA GLU A 174 -2.98 -9.67 -6.67
C GLU A 174 -1.70 -10.19 -6.01
N LEU A 175 -1.82 -10.75 -4.80
CA LEU A 175 -0.68 -11.39 -4.13
C LEU A 175 -0.21 -12.60 -4.93
N SER A 176 1.09 -12.70 -5.15
CA SER A 176 1.71 -13.89 -5.72
C SER A 176 1.73 -15.04 -4.69
N THR A 177 1.98 -16.24 -5.17
CA THR A 177 2.23 -17.38 -4.28
C THR A 177 3.41 -17.12 -3.34
N ASN A 178 4.45 -16.40 -3.82
CA ASN A 178 5.60 -16.05 -3.01
C ASN A 178 5.24 -15.05 -1.91
N ASP A 179 4.48 -13.98 -2.21
CA ASP A 179 3.99 -13.01 -1.23
C ASP A 179 3.20 -13.74 -0.12
N ILE A 180 2.26 -14.61 -0.51
CA ILE A 180 1.42 -15.38 0.41
C ILE A 180 2.27 -16.31 1.28
N THR A 181 3.16 -17.11 0.68
CA THR A 181 3.97 -18.09 1.40
C THR A 181 4.87 -17.41 2.43
N ARG A 182 5.51 -16.30 2.08
CA ARG A 182 6.36 -15.52 2.98
C ARG A 182 5.57 -14.96 4.16
N MET A 183 4.37 -14.43 3.91
CA MET A 183 3.51 -13.91 4.97
C MET A 183 2.99 -15.04 5.88
N GLN A 184 2.60 -16.18 5.30
CA GLN A 184 2.15 -17.36 6.05
C GLN A 184 3.28 -18.01 6.86
N SER A 185 4.52 -17.97 6.38
CA SER A 185 5.69 -18.41 7.17
C SER A 185 5.87 -17.59 8.45
N LYS A 186 5.44 -16.33 8.42
CA LYS A 186 5.54 -15.40 9.55
C LYS A 186 4.41 -15.55 10.57
N TYR A 187 3.18 -15.73 10.11
CA TYR A 187 1.97 -15.68 10.94
C TYR A 187 1.17 -16.98 10.98
N GLY A 188 1.51 -17.96 10.14
CA GLY A 188 0.67 -19.12 9.88
C GLY A 188 -0.34 -18.86 8.77
N SER A 189 -0.98 -19.92 8.28
CA SER A 189 -2.01 -19.87 7.25
C SER A 189 -3.40 -19.76 7.87
N SER A 190 -4.25 -18.89 7.33
CA SER A 190 -5.69 -19.01 7.53
C SER A 190 -6.29 -19.92 6.47
N LEU A 191 -7.43 -20.54 6.77
CA LEU A 191 -8.25 -21.28 5.80
C LEU A 191 -9.43 -20.41 5.36
N PRO A 192 -9.25 -19.47 4.44
CA PRO A 192 -10.32 -18.58 4.04
C PRO A 192 -11.40 -19.33 3.27
N ASP A 193 -12.66 -18.96 3.48
CA ASP A 193 -13.76 -19.43 2.67
C ASP A 193 -13.48 -19.11 1.19
N LYS A 194 -13.52 -20.15 0.33
CA LYS A 194 -13.31 -20.03 -1.13
C LYS A 194 -14.20 -18.94 -1.77
N ARG A 195 -15.37 -18.66 -1.16
CA ARG A 195 -16.29 -17.60 -1.60
C ARG A 195 -15.72 -16.20 -1.39
N ILE A 196 -14.99 -15.97 -0.31
CA ILE A 196 -14.32 -14.69 -0.02
C ILE A 196 -13.23 -14.45 -1.04
N LYS A 197 -12.36 -15.44 -1.31
CA LYS A 197 -11.31 -15.35 -2.35
C LYS A 197 -11.91 -15.07 -3.74
N ALA A 198 -12.98 -15.75 -4.12
CA ALA A 198 -13.65 -15.54 -5.40
C ALA A 198 -14.33 -14.16 -5.50
N TRP A 199 -14.86 -13.63 -4.39
CA TRP A 199 -15.43 -12.30 -4.33
C TRP A 199 -14.37 -11.21 -4.48
N LEU A 200 -13.23 -11.34 -3.79
CA LEU A 200 -12.10 -10.42 -3.90
C LEU A 200 -11.54 -10.39 -5.33
N LYS A 201 -11.29 -11.56 -5.91
CA LYS A 201 -10.79 -11.65 -7.29
C LYS A 201 -11.67 -10.90 -8.28
N ARG A 202 -12.99 -10.94 -8.10
CA ARG A 202 -13.95 -10.18 -8.94
C ARG A 202 -13.91 -8.67 -8.73
N ARG A 203 -13.48 -8.18 -7.56
CA ARG A 203 -13.37 -6.73 -7.27
C ARG A 203 -12.07 -6.11 -7.77
N ILE A 204 -10.99 -6.86 -7.77
CA ILE A 204 -9.67 -6.41 -8.22
C ILE A 204 -9.60 -6.35 -9.75
N SER A 205 -10.34 -7.25 -10.44
CA SER A 205 -10.36 -7.33 -11.91
C SER A 205 -11.29 -6.31 -12.60
N ARG A 206 -11.92 -5.40 -11.86
CA ARG A 206 -12.76 -4.30 -12.35
C ARG A 206 -12.10 -2.95 -12.15
#